data_2620afd5c67c006146349219d3e70a4e
#
_entry.id   2620afd5c67c006146349219d3e70a4e
#
_cell.length_a   1.000
_cell.length_b   1.000
_cell.length_c   1.000
_cell.angle_alpha   90.00
_cell.angle_beta   90.00
_cell.angle_gamma   90.00
#
_symmetry.space_group_name_H-M   'P 1'
#
loop_
_entity.id
_entity.type
_entity.pdbx_description
1 polymer ?
#
loop_
_entity_poly.entity_id
_entity_poly.type
_entity_poly.pdbx_seq_one_letter_code
_entity_poly.pdbx_strand_id
1 'polypeptide(L)'
;VQTTQNADQLELEMWRKTKEFGRIWYNQFAKHITDAVFDKNFTQNAANFEVLENKEDPLTGLIWQKVKTKVWAKKSKLSQNLTAFWANAESTFKTECSVCHKQRDPKMHDANEWVAVFNGMVGFTDMDKPQQKQVLRYLQLHAADASK
;
A
#
# COMPACT_ATOMS: atom_id res chain seq x y z
N VAL A 1 -12.45 -7.39 -16.39
CA VAL A 1 -11.06 -7.87 -16.56
C VAL A 1 -10.92 -8.45 -17.95
N GLN A 2 -10.00 -7.94 -18.76
CA GLN A 2 -9.62 -8.56 -20.03
C GLN A 2 -8.46 -9.53 -19.75
N THR A 3 -8.51 -10.72 -20.35
CA THR A 3 -7.55 -11.80 -20.08
C THR A 3 -6.82 -12.18 -21.36
N THR A 4 -5.50 -12.34 -21.28
CA THR A 4 -4.66 -13.01 -22.29
C THR A 4 -4.08 -14.30 -21.72
N GLN A 5 -3.36 -15.09 -22.52
CA GLN A 5 -2.74 -16.34 -22.03
C GLN A 5 -1.81 -16.12 -20.82
N ASN A 6 -1.07 -15.02 -20.76
CA ASN A 6 -0.03 -14.78 -19.76
C ASN A 6 -0.26 -13.56 -18.85
N ALA A 7 -1.26 -12.74 -19.12
CA ALA A 7 -1.53 -11.51 -18.37
C ALA A 7 -3.02 -11.22 -18.26
N ASP A 8 -3.39 -10.59 -17.15
CA ASP A 8 -4.74 -10.05 -16.93
C ASP A 8 -4.68 -8.52 -16.91
N GLN A 9 -5.67 -7.88 -17.53
CA GLN A 9 -5.87 -6.46 -17.39
C GLN A 9 -6.67 -6.20 -16.12
N LEU A 10 -6.08 -5.44 -15.21
CA LEU A 10 -6.69 -5.03 -13.96
C LEU A 10 -7.16 -3.59 -14.07
N GLU A 11 -8.37 -3.33 -13.61
CA GLU A 11 -8.86 -1.98 -13.37
C GLU A 11 -8.58 -1.65 -11.90
N LEU A 12 -7.89 -0.54 -11.66
CA LEU A 12 -7.45 -0.12 -10.34
C LEU A 12 -8.01 1.27 -10.02
N GLU A 13 -8.60 1.39 -8.83
CA GLU A 13 -9.00 2.67 -8.25
C GLU A 13 -8.15 2.93 -7.01
N MET A 14 -7.46 4.07 -6.98
CA MET A 14 -6.53 4.43 -5.91
C MET A 14 -6.51 5.93 -5.71
N TRP A 15 -5.86 6.37 -4.63
CA TRP A 15 -5.63 7.77 -4.33
C TRP A 15 -4.20 8.17 -4.65
N ARG A 16 -4.00 9.36 -5.20
CA ARG A 16 -2.67 9.95 -5.41
C ARG A 16 -2.63 11.40 -4.92
N LYS A 17 -1.46 11.86 -4.51
CA LYS A 17 -1.19 13.28 -4.32
C LYS A 17 -0.85 13.90 -5.66
N THR A 18 -1.16 15.19 -5.84
CA THR A 18 -0.76 15.93 -7.05
C THR A 18 0.71 16.34 -7.06
N LYS A 19 1.38 16.29 -5.91
CA LYS A 19 2.82 16.54 -5.77
C LYS A 19 3.68 15.43 -6.39
N GLU A 20 4.94 15.76 -6.71
CA GLU A 20 5.96 14.80 -7.17
C GLU A 20 5.50 13.97 -8.38
N PHE A 21 4.81 14.63 -9.30
CA PHE A 21 4.22 14.01 -10.50
C PHE A 21 3.15 12.95 -10.20
N GLY A 22 2.68 12.84 -8.95
CA GLY A 22 1.65 11.87 -8.54
C GLY A 22 2.03 10.41 -8.80
N ARG A 23 3.31 10.05 -8.63
CA ARG A 23 3.84 8.72 -8.97
C ARG A 23 3.43 7.62 -8.00
N ILE A 24 3.26 7.97 -6.71
CA ILE A 24 2.88 7.01 -5.68
C ILE A 24 1.37 7.04 -5.54
N TRP A 25 0.77 5.87 -5.67
CA TRP A 25 -0.67 5.68 -5.54
C TRP A 25 -0.97 4.87 -4.30
N TYR A 26 -1.96 5.33 -3.54
CA TYR A 26 -2.27 4.87 -2.19
C TYR A 26 -3.63 4.19 -2.15
N ASN A 27 -3.78 3.25 -1.22
CA ASN A 27 -5.01 2.48 -1.01
C ASN A 27 -6.21 3.35 -0.57
N GLN A 28 -5.95 4.30 0.32
CA GLN A 28 -7.00 5.10 0.95
C GLN A 28 -6.61 6.59 0.96
N PHE A 29 -7.65 7.45 0.99
CA PHE A 29 -7.48 8.88 1.14
C PHE A 29 -6.70 9.24 2.42
N ALA A 30 -5.75 10.15 2.30
CA ALA A 30 -4.89 10.65 3.37
C ALA A 30 -4.06 9.59 4.13
N LYS A 31 -4.05 8.33 3.66
CA LYS A 31 -3.23 7.26 4.25
C LYS A 31 -2.08 6.87 3.34
N HIS A 32 -0.89 6.76 3.93
CA HIS A 32 0.34 6.43 3.21
C HIS A 32 0.51 4.91 3.05
N ILE A 33 -0.57 4.21 2.69
CA ILE A 33 -0.56 2.78 2.36
C ILE A 33 -0.31 2.67 0.86
N THR A 34 0.94 2.48 0.48
CA THR A 34 1.35 2.45 -0.94
C THR A 34 0.88 1.18 -1.61
N ASP A 35 0.06 1.31 -2.65
CA ASP A 35 -0.41 0.21 -3.49
C ASP A 35 0.40 0.07 -4.76
N ALA A 36 0.74 1.19 -5.41
CA ALA A 36 1.49 1.18 -6.64
C ALA A 36 2.43 2.38 -6.75
N VAL A 37 3.51 2.19 -7.50
CA VAL A 37 4.43 3.26 -7.90
C VAL A 37 4.56 3.21 -9.42
N PHE A 38 4.21 4.31 -10.07
CA PHE A 38 4.24 4.42 -11.53
C PHE A 38 5.44 5.23 -12.01
N ASP A 39 5.80 5.01 -13.27
CA ASP A 39 6.78 5.85 -13.94
C ASP A 39 6.26 7.30 -14.10
N LYS A 40 7.18 8.26 -14.09
CA LYS A 40 6.87 9.67 -14.24
C LYS A 40 6.13 9.96 -15.57
N ASN A 41 6.57 9.34 -16.66
CA ASN A 41 5.96 9.56 -17.97
C ASN A 41 4.51 9.02 -18.00
N PHE A 42 4.25 7.93 -17.30
CA PHE A 42 2.89 7.40 -17.16
C PHE A 42 1.98 8.38 -16.44
N THR A 43 2.41 8.93 -15.31
CA THR A 43 1.58 9.80 -14.46
C THR A 43 1.46 11.24 -14.96
N GLN A 44 2.33 11.67 -15.87
CA GLN A 44 2.24 12.97 -16.55
C GLN A 44 1.32 12.94 -17.78
N ASN A 45 0.97 11.77 -18.29
CA ASN A 45 0.05 11.66 -19.43
C ASN A 45 -1.38 11.38 -18.90
N ALA A 46 -2.23 12.40 -19.01
CA ALA A 46 -3.63 12.34 -18.56
C ALA A 46 -4.47 11.27 -19.30
N ALA A 47 -4.03 10.76 -20.43
CA ALA A 47 -4.70 9.67 -21.14
C ALA A 47 -4.56 8.30 -20.44
N ASN A 48 -3.62 8.15 -19.50
CA ASN A 48 -3.35 6.88 -18.86
C ASN A 48 -4.26 6.59 -17.66
N PHE A 49 -5.00 7.58 -17.16
CA PHE A 49 -5.89 7.43 -16.02
C PHE A 49 -7.02 8.45 -16.06
N GLU A 50 -8.09 8.15 -15.38
CA GLU A 50 -9.24 9.03 -15.17
C GLU A 50 -9.22 9.58 -13.75
N VAL A 51 -9.45 10.88 -13.56
CA VAL A 51 -9.64 11.49 -12.24
C VAL A 51 -11.12 11.45 -11.90
N LEU A 52 -11.47 10.70 -10.86
CA LEU A 52 -12.84 10.51 -10.40
C LEU A 52 -13.27 11.58 -9.38
N GLU A 53 -12.33 11.98 -8.50
CA GLU A 53 -12.60 12.90 -7.39
C GLU A 53 -11.34 13.69 -7.03
N ASN A 54 -11.51 14.94 -6.61
CA ASN A 54 -10.47 15.74 -5.95
C ASN A 54 -10.90 16.01 -4.51
N LYS A 55 -10.00 15.80 -3.55
CA LYS A 55 -10.27 16.00 -2.14
C LYS A 55 -9.07 16.62 -1.43
N GLU A 56 -9.31 17.67 -0.65
CA GLU A 56 -8.28 18.28 0.17
C GLU A 56 -8.11 17.52 1.49
N ASP A 57 -6.87 17.22 1.84
CA ASP A 57 -6.53 16.68 3.15
C ASP A 57 -6.52 17.82 4.17
N PRO A 58 -7.43 17.80 5.17
CA PRO A 58 -7.55 18.91 6.11
C PRO A 58 -6.34 19.07 7.04
N LEU A 59 -5.50 18.04 7.18
CA LEU A 59 -4.31 18.10 8.03
C LEU A 59 -3.11 18.72 7.31
N THR A 60 -3.01 18.52 6.01
CA THR A 60 -1.83 18.95 5.23
C THR A 60 -2.13 20.03 4.20
N GLY A 61 -3.40 20.28 3.89
CA GLY A 61 -3.83 21.16 2.80
C GLY A 61 -3.50 20.64 1.40
N LEU A 62 -3.07 19.38 1.29
CA LEU A 62 -2.72 18.78 0.00
C LEU A 62 -3.96 18.27 -0.72
N ILE A 63 -4.00 18.53 -2.03
CA ILE A 63 -5.03 17.94 -2.88
C ILE A 63 -4.66 16.51 -3.24
N TRP A 64 -5.57 15.60 -2.93
CA TRP A 64 -5.55 14.22 -3.33
C TRP A 64 -6.55 13.98 -4.45
N GLN A 65 -6.20 13.11 -5.36
CA GLN A 65 -7.06 12.69 -6.47
C GLN A 65 -7.38 11.20 -6.34
N LYS A 66 -8.66 10.86 -6.34
CA LYS A 66 -9.10 9.49 -6.60
C LYS A 66 -8.99 9.26 -8.09
N VAL A 67 -8.24 8.26 -8.49
CA VAL A 67 -7.92 7.98 -9.87
C VAL A 67 -8.20 6.54 -10.23
N LYS A 68 -8.54 6.32 -11.49
CA LYS A 68 -8.83 5.02 -12.06
C LYS A 68 -7.93 4.78 -13.26
N THR A 69 -7.36 3.59 -13.35
CA THR A 69 -6.54 3.19 -14.49
C THR A 69 -6.67 1.70 -14.80
N LYS A 70 -6.20 1.32 -15.98
CA LYS A 70 -6.09 -0.08 -16.38
C LYS A 70 -4.64 -0.45 -16.60
N VAL A 71 -4.21 -1.52 -15.98
CA VAL A 71 -2.84 -2.04 -16.08
C VAL A 71 -2.83 -3.52 -16.42
N TRP A 72 -1.79 -3.97 -17.09
CA TRP A 72 -1.58 -5.38 -17.37
C TRP A 72 -0.66 -5.97 -16.31
N ALA A 73 -1.09 -7.06 -15.67
CA ALA A 73 -0.30 -7.81 -14.71
C ALA A 73 -0.09 -9.25 -15.16
N LYS A 74 1.13 -9.74 -14.98
CA LYS A 74 1.44 -11.14 -15.28
C LYS A 74 0.67 -12.05 -14.32
N LYS A 75 -0.05 -13.06 -14.83
CA LYS A 75 -0.81 -14.02 -14.03
C LYS A 75 0.03 -14.69 -12.94
N SER A 76 1.29 -15.02 -13.24
CA SER A 76 2.22 -15.61 -12.28
C SER A 76 2.57 -14.70 -11.08
N LYS A 77 2.22 -13.42 -11.14
CA LYS A 77 2.44 -12.43 -10.06
C LYS A 77 1.16 -12.10 -9.31
N LEU A 78 0.01 -12.63 -9.73
CA LEU A 78 -1.27 -12.42 -9.09
C LEU A 78 -1.56 -13.57 -8.12
N SER A 79 -2.08 -13.25 -6.95
CA SER A 79 -2.58 -14.21 -5.98
C SER A 79 -4.01 -13.84 -5.60
N GLN A 80 -4.86 -14.85 -5.54
CA GLN A 80 -6.23 -14.71 -5.03
C GLN A 80 -6.34 -15.14 -3.56
N ASN A 81 -5.26 -15.70 -3.00
CA ASN A 81 -5.26 -16.19 -1.62
C ASN A 81 -4.75 -15.11 -0.65
N LEU A 82 -5.61 -14.13 -0.37
CA LEU A 82 -5.31 -13.07 0.59
C LEU A 82 -5.15 -13.61 2.02
N THR A 83 -5.88 -14.65 2.39
CA THR A 83 -5.80 -15.25 3.73
C THR A 83 -4.39 -15.79 4.00
N ALA A 84 -3.84 -16.56 3.06
CA ALA A 84 -2.47 -17.07 3.20
C ALA A 84 -1.43 -15.94 3.18
N PHE A 85 -1.65 -14.91 2.36
CA PHE A 85 -0.78 -13.74 2.29
C PHE A 85 -0.71 -13.00 3.64
N TRP A 86 -1.86 -12.76 4.28
CA TRP A 86 -1.92 -12.08 5.57
C TRP A 86 -1.44 -12.97 6.71
N ALA A 87 -1.72 -14.27 6.70
CA ALA A 87 -1.20 -15.20 7.69
C ALA A 87 0.34 -15.25 7.69
N ASN A 88 0.96 -15.18 6.51
CA ASN A 88 2.42 -15.09 6.39
C ASN A 88 2.95 -13.76 6.95
N ALA A 89 2.32 -12.64 6.62
CA ALA A 89 2.72 -11.33 7.14
C ALA A 89 2.60 -11.27 8.67
N GLU A 90 1.51 -11.79 9.22
CA GLU A 90 1.28 -11.87 10.68
C GLU A 90 2.31 -12.76 11.35
N SER A 91 2.60 -13.93 10.78
CA SER A 91 3.62 -14.85 11.30
C SER A 91 5.00 -14.20 11.30
N THR A 92 5.41 -13.57 10.20
CA THR A 92 6.68 -12.84 10.12
C THR A 92 6.74 -11.72 11.16
N PHE A 93 5.68 -10.93 11.29
CA PHE A 93 5.60 -9.89 12.32
C PHE A 93 5.76 -10.45 13.73
N LYS A 94 5.07 -11.55 14.04
CA LYS A 94 5.18 -12.22 15.35
C LYS A 94 6.59 -12.72 15.61
N THR A 95 7.22 -13.34 14.64
CA THR A 95 8.57 -13.91 14.81
C THR A 95 9.63 -12.83 14.95
N GLU A 96 9.64 -11.85 14.04
CA GLU A 96 10.71 -10.85 13.97
C GLU A 96 10.59 -9.74 15.03
N CYS A 97 9.36 -9.34 15.38
CA CYS A 97 9.15 -8.19 16.26
C CYS A 97 8.96 -8.55 17.74
N SER A 98 8.83 -9.84 18.09
CA SER A 98 8.72 -10.28 19.49
C SER A 98 10.04 -10.65 20.17
N VAL A 99 11.14 -10.59 19.43
CA VAL A 99 12.47 -10.98 19.94
C VAL A 99 12.95 -10.04 21.06
N CYS A 100 12.72 -8.74 20.92
CA CYS A 100 13.27 -7.73 21.84
C CYS A 100 12.28 -7.30 22.93
N HIS A 101 10.97 -7.37 22.69
CA HIS A 101 9.92 -7.00 23.64
C HIS A 101 8.58 -7.66 23.24
N LYS A 102 7.58 -7.56 24.13
CA LYS A 102 6.23 -8.06 23.83
C LYS A 102 5.73 -7.44 22.51
N GLN A 103 5.22 -8.30 21.64
CA GLN A 103 4.62 -7.89 20.36
C GLN A 103 3.53 -6.83 20.58
N ARG A 104 3.52 -5.83 19.73
CA ARG A 104 2.49 -4.78 19.70
C ARG A 104 1.27 -5.24 18.91
N ASP A 105 0.09 -4.83 19.37
CA ASP A 105 -1.13 -4.99 18.57
C ASP A 105 -1.09 -4.00 17.39
N PRO A 106 -1.43 -4.41 16.17
CA PRO A 106 -1.54 -3.49 15.05
C PRO A 106 -2.45 -2.27 15.32
N LYS A 107 -3.45 -2.42 16.18
CA LYS A 107 -4.37 -1.35 16.59
C LYS A 107 -3.78 -0.32 17.56
N MET A 108 -2.54 -0.46 17.97
CA MET A 108 -1.89 0.52 18.87
C MET A 108 -1.50 1.82 18.16
N HIS A 109 -1.45 1.83 16.85
CA HIS A 109 -1.08 3.00 16.04
C HIS A 109 -2.00 3.15 14.83
N ASP A 110 -2.10 4.37 14.33
CA ASP A 110 -2.75 4.65 13.06
C ASP A 110 -1.89 4.18 11.87
N ALA A 111 -2.51 4.02 10.70
CA ALA A 111 -1.82 3.53 9.51
C ALA A 111 -0.62 4.38 9.11
N ASN A 112 -0.69 5.71 9.29
CA ASN A 112 0.42 6.61 8.99
C ASN A 112 1.51 6.57 10.06
N GLU A 113 1.16 6.41 11.34
CA GLU A 113 2.10 6.27 12.45
C GLU A 113 2.92 4.99 12.32
N TRP A 114 2.33 3.90 11.85
CA TRP A 114 3.04 2.64 11.63
C TRP A 114 4.25 2.77 10.72
N VAL A 115 4.25 3.70 9.76
CA VAL A 115 5.41 3.95 8.89
C VAL A 115 6.64 4.35 9.71
N ALA A 116 6.49 5.31 10.62
CA ALA A 116 7.60 5.78 11.46
C ALA A 116 8.01 4.73 12.49
N VAL A 117 7.04 4.12 13.17
CA VAL A 117 7.29 3.08 14.19
C VAL A 117 8.00 1.86 13.57
N PHE A 118 7.53 1.39 12.42
CA PHE A 118 8.13 0.26 11.71
C PHE A 118 9.56 0.58 11.24
N ASN A 119 9.77 1.74 10.64
CA ASN A 119 11.09 2.15 10.16
C ASN A 119 12.11 2.30 11.29
N GLY A 120 11.68 2.66 12.49
CA GLY A 120 12.55 2.71 13.69
C GLY A 120 12.99 1.35 14.20
N MET A 121 12.26 0.27 13.86
CA MET A 121 12.52 -1.07 14.39
C MET A 121 13.05 -2.05 13.33
N VAL A 122 12.72 -1.85 12.06
CA VAL A 122 13.01 -2.82 10.99
C VAL A 122 14.49 -3.13 10.82
N GLY A 123 15.37 -2.19 11.13
CA GLY A 123 16.83 -2.39 11.07
C GLY A 123 17.37 -3.40 12.09
N PHE A 124 16.58 -3.81 13.08
CA PHE A 124 16.94 -4.83 14.07
C PHE A 124 16.40 -6.22 13.73
N THR A 125 15.80 -6.39 12.55
CA THR A 125 15.19 -7.63 12.08
C THR A 125 15.98 -8.21 10.92
N ASP A 126 15.82 -9.52 10.68
CA ASP A 126 16.42 -10.21 9.53
C ASP A 126 15.50 -10.22 8.30
N MET A 127 14.40 -9.44 8.30
CA MET A 127 13.47 -9.36 7.19
C MET A 127 14.12 -8.81 5.92
N ASP A 128 13.92 -9.50 4.80
CA ASP A 128 14.25 -8.95 3.48
C ASP A 128 13.28 -7.84 3.04
N LYS A 129 13.59 -7.13 1.95
CA LYS A 129 12.77 -6.01 1.48
C LYS A 129 11.33 -6.38 1.11
N PRO A 130 11.04 -7.52 0.46
CA PRO A 130 9.68 -8.01 0.26
C PRO A 130 8.92 -8.24 1.56
N GLN A 131 9.54 -8.91 2.54
CA GLN A 131 8.95 -9.17 3.86
C GLN A 131 8.66 -7.87 4.62
N GLN A 132 9.59 -6.91 4.61
CA GLN A 132 9.40 -5.58 5.21
C GLN A 132 8.17 -4.88 4.66
N LYS A 133 8.00 -4.88 3.33
CA LYS A 133 6.83 -4.27 2.67
C LYS A 133 5.53 -4.98 3.04
N GLN A 134 5.57 -6.31 3.08
CA GLN A 134 4.40 -7.12 3.41
C GLN A 134 3.96 -6.90 4.86
N VAL A 135 4.90 -6.90 5.80
CA VAL A 135 4.61 -6.67 7.22
C VAL A 135 4.13 -5.24 7.47
N LEU A 136 4.79 -4.23 6.91
CA LEU A 136 4.32 -2.85 7.05
C LEU A 136 2.89 -2.68 6.51
N ARG A 137 2.60 -3.25 5.35
CA ARG A 137 1.25 -3.19 4.77
C ARG A 137 0.22 -3.91 5.64
N TYR A 138 0.58 -5.07 6.21
CA TYR A 138 -0.28 -5.78 7.17
C TYR A 138 -0.60 -4.89 8.37
N LEU A 139 0.40 -4.25 8.99
CA LEU A 139 0.21 -3.36 10.13
C LEU A 139 -0.69 -2.17 9.79
N GLN A 140 -0.46 -1.53 8.65
CA GLN A 140 -1.25 -0.38 8.21
C GLN A 140 -2.72 -0.74 7.92
N LEU A 141 -2.97 -1.90 7.32
CA LEU A 141 -4.34 -2.34 7.00
C LEU A 141 -5.11 -2.91 8.20
N HIS A 142 -4.40 -3.19 9.31
CA HIS A 142 -4.98 -3.64 10.58
C HIS A 142 -4.83 -2.59 11.70
N ALA A 143 -4.42 -1.37 11.36
CA ALA A 143 -4.21 -0.25 12.27
C ALA A 143 -5.49 0.21 12.98
N ALA A 144 -5.35 1.08 13.99
CA ALA A 144 -6.49 1.59 14.77
C ALA A 144 -7.55 2.28 13.91
N ASP A 145 -7.11 2.97 12.86
CA ASP A 145 -7.94 3.73 11.90
C ASP A 145 -8.20 2.97 10.59
N ALA A 146 -7.96 1.65 10.56
CA ALA A 146 -8.28 0.83 9.39
C ALA A 146 -9.79 0.87 9.11
N SER A 147 -10.15 1.19 7.87
CA SER A 147 -11.55 1.12 7.43
C SER A 147 -12.01 -0.34 7.45
N LYS A 148 -13.13 -0.59 8.09
CA LYS A 148 -13.82 -1.88 8.06
C LYS A 148 -14.47 -2.11 6.70
#